data_9d5e3dad84af86e4e58e98899b450d2f
#
_entry.id   9d5e3dad84af86e4e58e98899b450d2f
#
_cell.length_a   1.000
_cell.length_b   1.000
_cell.length_c   1.000
_cell.angle_alpha   90.00
_cell.angle_beta   90.00
_cell.angle_gamma   90.00
#
_symmetry.space_group_name_H-M   'P 1'
#
loop_
_entity.id
_entity.type
_entity.pdbx_description
1 polymer ?
#
loop_
_entity_poly.entity_id
_entity_poly.type
_entity_poly.pdbx_seq_one_letter_code
_entity_poly.pdbx_strand_id
1 'polypeptide(L)'
;MFDGWTAPVKNLDEIEALLSRLIHSPRHCVVRGELVNCPRASGIRRLVHPDIETGDQPTLREVPRLWLAIDAEGIERPPGLDLADLPACARVAQHRLPAAFRGADCIIQATAGHGIKPDLRLRLWFWLSRPITGVELKRWLRGAPADPSIFAAAQIIYTAAPIFEGCADHLPNRLERIPGAAAVQVPPKEELAPPRVSETRAATKPSDENASRYAWAALRNAAARVAGASVNKRHPTCLEQSRRLARLVEAGMLTASDVKDAMGEALYQAGKTREEGIAIAAWGLAHPSTGQLPEGVR
;
A
#
# COMPACT_ATOMS: atom_id res chain seq x y z
N MET A 1 -6.63 -16.22 12.25
CA MET A 1 -7.73 -15.62 13.02
C MET A 1 -7.15 -14.67 14.03
N PHE A 2 -7.82 -13.55 14.34
CA PHE A 2 -7.39 -12.56 15.32
C PHE A 2 -8.61 -11.92 16.00
N ASP A 3 -8.38 -11.30 17.15
CA ASP A 3 -9.34 -10.47 17.82
C ASP A 3 -8.99 -9.00 17.57
N GLY A 4 -9.99 -8.19 17.26
CA GLY A 4 -9.83 -6.79 16.95
C GLY A 4 -10.70 -5.89 17.83
N TRP A 5 -10.19 -4.72 18.16
CA TRP A 5 -10.98 -3.67 18.81
C TRP A 5 -10.54 -2.30 18.31
N THR A 6 -11.46 -1.36 18.33
CA THR A 6 -11.19 0.03 18.02
C THR A 6 -10.64 0.75 19.23
N ALA A 7 -9.46 1.34 19.11
CA ALA A 7 -8.87 2.24 20.10
C ALA A 7 -8.96 3.69 19.56
N PRO A 8 -9.90 4.51 20.02
CA PRO A 8 -9.97 5.91 19.59
C PRO A 8 -8.76 6.68 20.12
N VAL A 9 -8.15 7.48 19.24
CA VAL A 9 -7.04 8.39 19.58
C VAL A 9 -7.32 9.76 18.99
N LYS A 10 -7.02 10.83 19.73
CA LYS A 10 -7.35 12.22 19.40
C LYS A 10 -6.13 13.09 19.08
N ASN A 11 -4.95 12.63 19.44
CA ASN A 11 -3.68 13.34 19.26
C ASN A 11 -2.49 12.37 19.32
N LEU A 12 -1.29 12.89 19.14
CA LEU A 12 -0.06 12.10 19.19
C LEU A 12 0.26 11.59 20.60
N ASP A 13 -0.15 12.30 21.66
CA ASP A 13 0.07 11.88 23.06
C ASP A 13 -0.69 10.59 23.38
N GLU A 14 -1.93 10.47 22.90
CA GLU A 14 -2.72 9.25 23.07
C GLU A 14 -2.15 8.08 22.26
N ILE A 15 -1.56 8.36 21.10
CA ILE A 15 -0.82 7.33 20.33
C ILE A 15 0.43 6.90 21.10
N GLU A 16 1.20 7.83 21.67
CA GLU A 16 2.38 7.52 22.47
C GLU A 16 2.01 6.64 23.67
N ALA A 17 0.96 7.02 24.41
CA ALA A 17 0.46 6.22 25.52
C ALA A 17 -0.01 4.81 25.10
N LEU A 18 -0.60 4.68 23.91
CA LEU A 18 -0.98 3.39 23.34
C LEU A 18 0.27 2.56 22.97
N LEU A 19 1.23 3.14 22.27
CA LEU A 19 2.47 2.48 21.85
C LEU A 19 3.33 2.05 23.04
N SER A 20 3.40 2.88 24.09
CA SER A 20 4.12 2.55 25.35
C SER A 20 3.55 1.31 26.03
N ARG A 21 2.28 1.01 25.86
CA ARG A 21 1.67 -0.25 26.33
C ARG A 21 1.92 -1.41 25.35
N LEU A 22 1.78 -1.13 24.06
CA LEU A 22 1.88 -2.14 23.01
C LEU A 22 3.31 -2.64 22.82
N ILE A 23 4.33 -1.83 23.14
CA ILE A 23 5.74 -2.26 23.02
C ILE A 23 6.06 -3.51 23.87
N HIS A 24 5.32 -3.71 24.95
CA HIS A 24 5.43 -4.89 25.83
C HIS A 24 4.43 -6.00 25.49
N SER A 25 3.74 -5.91 24.36
CA SER A 25 2.63 -6.79 24.00
C SER A 25 2.87 -7.52 22.67
N PRO A 26 3.68 -8.58 22.62
CA PRO A 26 4.14 -9.24 21.39
C PRO A 26 2.98 -9.89 20.57
N ARG A 27 1.80 -10.07 21.16
CA ARG A 27 0.63 -10.62 20.51
C ARG A 27 -0.31 -9.55 19.93
N HIS A 28 0.04 -8.27 20.06
CA HIS A 28 -0.76 -7.15 19.60
C HIS A 28 -0.10 -6.44 18.42
N CYS A 29 -0.93 -5.84 17.59
CA CYS A 29 -0.50 -5.02 16.47
C CYS A 29 -1.56 -3.94 16.18
N VAL A 30 -1.20 -2.95 15.39
CA VAL A 30 -2.12 -1.93 14.90
C VAL A 30 -2.41 -2.17 13.42
N VAL A 31 -3.63 -1.85 12.99
CA VAL A 31 -4.01 -1.77 11.58
C VAL A 31 -4.69 -0.43 11.31
N ARG A 32 -4.56 0.10 10.09
CA ARG A 32 -5.21 1.36 9.72
C ARG A 32 -6.71 1.23 9.53
N GLY A 33 -7.15 0.06 9.09
CA GLY A 33 -8.56 -0.23 8.84
C GLY A 33 -9.43 -0.04 10.07
N GLU A 34 -10.70 0.12 9.83
CA GLU A 34 -11.74 0.13 10.86
C GLU A 34 -12.52 -1.17 10.81
N LEU A 35 -12.90 -1.71 11.97
CA LEU A 35 -13.79 -2.86 12.03
C LEU A 35 -15.15 -2.53 11.42
N VAL A 36 -15.65 -3.42 10.57
CA VAL A 36 -16.97 -3.26 9.96
C VAL A 36 -18.04 -3.57 10.99
N ASN A 37 -19.00 -2.64 11.17
CA ASN A 37 -20.22 -2.79 11.97
C ASN A 37 -20.07 -3.05 13.46
N CYS A 38 -18.86 -3.06 14.02
CA CYS A 38 -18.66 -3.28 15.45
C CYS A 38 -17.36 -2.66 15.95
N PRO A 39 -17.30 -2.20 17.22
CA PRO A 39 -16.08 -1.69 17.82
C PRO A 39 -15.15 -2.83 18.31
N ARG A 40 -15.63 -4.08 18.34
CA ARG A 40 -14.90 -5.26 18.80
C ARG A 40 -15.38 -6.51 18.06
N ALA A 41 -14.44 -7.34 17.62
CA ALA A 41 -14.72 -8.61 16.95
C ALA A 41 -13.69 -9.65 17.38
N SER A 42 -14.09 -10.93 17.44
CA SER A 42 -13.23 -12.05 17.81
C SER A 42 -13.23 -13.13 16.74
N GLY A 43 -12.09 -13.81 16.59
CA GLY A 43 -11.93 -14.93 15.67
C GLY A 43 -12.11 -14.56 14.20
N ILE A 44 -11.76 -13.33 13.79
CA ILE A 44 -11.97 -12.84 12.43
C ILE A 44 -10.71 -12.94 11.56
N ARG A 45 -10.90 -12.95 10.24
CA ARG A 45 -9.87 -12.75 9.22
C ARG A 45 -9.77 -11.25 8.92
N ARG A 46 -8.60 -10.78 8.46
CA ARG A 46 -8.40 -9.37 8.06
C ARG A 46 -8.77 -9.19 6.59
N LEU A 47 -10.04 -9.04 6.29
CA LEU A 47 -10.58 -8.89 4.95
C LEU A 47 -11.07 -7.46 4.72
N VAL A 48 -10.67 -6.84 3.62
CA VAL A 48 -11.17 -5.54 3.14
C VAL A 48 -12.20 -5.75 2.02
N HIS A 49 -12.10 -6.88 1.32
CA HIS A 49 -13.03 -7.31 0.28
C HIS A 49 -13.59 -8.69 0.62
N PRO A 50 -14.77 -9.05 0.08
CA PRO A 50 -15.28 -10.40 0.23
C PRO A 50 -14.27 -11.43 -0.28
N ASP A 51 -14.11 -12.52 0.46
CA ASP A 51 -13.34 -13.67 -0.01
C ASP A 51 -14.25 -14.53 -0.89
N ILE A 52 -13.90 -14.64 -2.16
CA ILE A 52 -14.71 -15.37 -3.16
C ILE A 52 -14.67 -16.88 -2.90
N GLU A 53 -13.59 -17.41 -2.34
CA GLU A 53 -13.43 -18.85 -2.10
C GLU A 53 -14.23 -19.31 -0.87
N THR A 54 -14.22 -18.53 0.21
CA THR A 54 -14.89 -18.91 1.48
C THR A 54 -16.25 -18.25 1.66
N GLY A 55 -16.58 -17.22 0.88
CA GLY A 55 -17.78 -16.41 1.06
C GLY A 55 -17.72 -15.44 2.25
N ASP A 56 -16.58 -15.36 2.94
CA ASP A 56 -16.40 -14.47 4.09
C ASP A 56 -16.56 -13.01 3.69
N GLN A 57 -17.32 -12.26 4.48
CA GLN A 57 -17.55 -10.85 4.26
C GLN A 57 -16.37 -9.99 4.77
N PRO A 58 -16.20 -8.74 4.28
CA PRO A 58 -15.20 -7.82 4.78
C PRO A 58 -15.35 -7.59 6.28
N THR A 59 -14.24 -7.66 6.99
CA THR A 59 -14.15 -7.43 8.44
C THR A 59 -13.50 -6.09 8.76
N LEU A 60 -12.76 -5.55 7.79
CA LEU A 60 -12.12 -4.24 7.85
C LEU A 60 -12.55 -3.37 6.67
N ARG A 61 -12.63 -2.07 6.90
CA ARG A 61 -12.82 -1.09 5.83
C ARG A 61 -11.73 -0.02 5.87
N GLU A 62 -11.42 0.51 4.70
CA GLU A 62 -10.56 1.69 4.58
C GLU A 62 -11.29 2.93 5.11
N VAL A 63 -10.62 3.68 5.96
CA VAL A 63 -11.11 4.97 6.46
C VAL A 63 -9.96 5.98 6.52
N PRO A 64 -10.22 7.27 6.27
CA PRO A 64 -9.20 8.29 6.45
C PRO A 64 -8.84 8.42 7.93
N ARG A 65 -7.55 8.61 8.23
CA ARG A 65 -7.02 8.75 9.59
C ARG A 65 -6.26 10.05 9.75
N LEU A 66 -6.32 10.63 10.97
CA LEU A 66 -5.51 11.78 11.39
C LEU A 66 -4.11 11.36 11.85
N TRP A 67 -3.82 10.07 11.97
CA TRP A 67 -2.51 9.56 12.31
C TRP A 67 -1.88 8.80 11.15
N LEU A 68 -0.57 8.81 11.15
CA LEU A 68 0.25 8.16 10.13
C LEU A 68 1.41 7.43 10.78
N ALA A 69 1.64 6.16 10.41
CA ALA A 69 2.87 5.44 10.63
C ALA A 69 3.62 5.33 9.30
N ILE A 70 4.92 5.59 9.29
CA ILE A 70 5.79 5.45 8.12
C ILE A 70 6.90 4.48 8.49
N ASP A 71 6.99 3.34 7.80
CA ASP A 71 8.18 2.49 7.87
C ASP A 71 9.26 3.09 6.97
N ALA A 72 10.19 3.81 7.58
CA ALA A 72 11.34 4.42 6.92
C ALA A 72 12.50 3.42 6.90
N GLU A 73 12.79 2.89 5.71
CA GLU A 73 13.80 1.86 5.49
C GLU A 73 14.74 2.23 4.34
N GLY A 74 15.94 1.61 4.33
CA GLY A 74 16.91 1.83 3.26
C GLY A 74 17.53 3.22 3.25
N ILE A 75 17.47 3.93 4.38
CA ILE A 75 18.10 5.24 4.52
C ILE A 75 19.56 5.01 4.96
N GLU A 76 20.49 5.43 4.11
CA GLU A 76 21.91 5.34 4.39
C GLU A 76 22.27 6.08 5.69
N ARG A 77 23.03 5.39 6.55
CA ARG A 77 23.53 5.95 7.80
C ARG A 77 24.63 6.98 7.51
N PRO A 78 24.46 8.27 7.88
CA PRO A 78 25.54 9.24 7.79
C PRO A 78 26.75 8.82 8.63
N PRO A 79 27.98 9.15 8.18
CA PRO A 79 29.19 8.91 8.96
C PRO A 79 29.08 9.54 10.36
N GLY A 80 29.46 8.79 11.39
CA GLY A 80 29.46 9.27 12.78
C GLY A 80 28.08 9.29 13.47
N LEU A 81 26.97 8.97 12.79
CA LEU A 81 25.67 8.88 13.44
C LEU A 81 25.61 7.64 14.33
N ASP A 82 25.30 7.83 15.61
CA ASP A 82 25.00 6.71 16.52
C ASP A 82 23.57 6.20 16.27
N LEU A 83 23.41 4.89 16.02
CA LEU A 83 22.11 4.27 15.83
C LEU A 83 21.30 4.20 17.13
N ALA A 84 21.93 4.32 18.29
CA ALA A 84 21.25 4.42 19.58
C ALA A 84 20.65 5.80 19.85
N ASP A 85 21.12 6.85 19.14
CA ASP A 85 20.51 8.18 19.18
C ASP A 85 19.30 8.21 18.22
N LEU A 86 18.16 7.67 18.69
CA LEU A 86 16.93 7.62 17.90
C LEU A 86 16.45 9.00 17.44
N PRO A 87 16.51 10.07 18.27
CA PRO A 87 16.21 11.42 17.83
C PRO A 87 17.04 11.89 16.63
N ALA A 88 18.36 11.69 16.64
CA ALA A 88 19.23 12.05 15.53
C ALA A 88 18.92 11.22 14.27
N CYS A 89 18.73 9.90 14.43
CA CYS A 89 18.32 9.00 13.35
C CYS A 89 17.00 9.43 12.71
N ALA A 90 16.00 9.80 13.53
CA ALA A 90 14.70 10.24 13.05
C ALA A 90 14.76 11.58 12.30
N ARG A 91 15.60 12.52 12.74
CA ARG A 91 15.82 13.77 11.98
C ARG A 91 16.38 13.48 10.58
N VAL A 92 17.35 12.57 10.47
CA VAL A 92 17.86 12.12 9.15
C VAL A 92 16.74 11.54 8.30
N ALA A 93 15.91 10.68 8.87
CA ALA A 93 14.77 10.09 8.16
C ALA A 93 13.73 11.15 7.74
N GLN A 94 13.36 12.10 8.62
CA GLN A 94 12.46 13.20 8.30
C GLN A 94 12.96 14.07 7.14
N HIS A 95 14.28 14.26 7.01
CA HIS A 95 14.85 15.01 5.89
C HIS A 95 14.74 14.30 4.53
N ARG A 96 14.54 12.97 4.53
CA ARG A 96 14.31 12.15 3.32
C ARG A 96 12.83 12.05 2.95
N LEU A 97 11.93 12.44 3.83
CA LEU A 97 10.50 12.55 3.59
C LEU A 97 10.15 13.91 2.94
N PRO A 98 8.93 14.09 2.42
CA PRO A 98 8.45 15.39 1.96
C PRO A 98 8.66 16.50 3.00
N ALA A 99 8.87 17.74 2.54
CA ALA A 99 9.24 18.86 3.42
C ALA A 99 8.29 19.08 4.61
N ALA A 100 7.02 18.73 4.47
CA ALA A 100 6.01 18.85 5.53
C ALA A 100 6.32 18.04 6.80
N PHE A 101 7.18 17.02 6.71
CA PHE A 101 7.57 16.19 7.85
C PHE A 101 8.75 16.75 8.64
N ARG A 102 9.47 17.72 8.08
CA ARG A 102 10.67 18.31 8.72
C ARG A 102 10.26 19.12 9.93
N GLY A 103 10.84 18.80 11.09
CA GLY A 103 10.53 19.49 12.34
C GLY A 103 9.13 19.21 12.89
N ALA A 104 8.40 18.22 12.38
CA ALA A 104 7.15 17.78 12.97
C ALA A 104 7.38 16.96 14.24
N ASP A 105 6.45 17.06 15.19
CA ASP A 105 6.38 16.19 16.36
C ASP A 105 6.23 14.74 15.91
N CYS A 106 7.07 13.85 16.44
CA CYS A 106 7.19 12.49 15.93
C CYS A 106 7.51 11.50 17.04
N ILE A 107 6.73 10.41 17.12
CA ILE A 107 7.11 9.25 17.91
C ILE A 107 7.95 8.33 17.02
N ILE A 108 9.08 7.89 17.55
CA ILE A 108 10.09 7.06 16.89
C ILE A 108 10.00 5.67 17.47
N GLN A 109 9.84 4.67 16.62
CA GLN A 109 9.94 3.26 16.99
C GLN A 109 11.07 2.62 16.17
N ALA A 110 12.13 2.16 16.83
CA ALA A 110 13.17 1.40 16.19
C ALA A 110 12.67 -0.01 15.84
N THR A 111 12.63 -0.35 14.56
CA THR A 111 12.19 -1.67 14.10
C THR A 111 13.25 -2.75 14.40
N ALA A 112 12.92 -4.02 14.25
CA ALA A 112 13.83 -5.12 14.56
C ALA A 112 15.18 -5.04 13.82
N GLY A 113 15.20 -4.51 12.61
CA GLY A 113 16.42 -4.36 11.83
C GLY A 113 17.29 -3.17 12.21
N HIS A 114 16.79 -2.22 13.01
CA HIS A 114 17.56 -1.05 13.43
C HIS A 114 18.63 -1.44 14.45
N GLY A 115 19.87 -1.00 14.22
CA GLY A 115 21.02 -1.40 15.01
C GLY A 115 21.62 -2.77 14.63
N ILE A 116 20.93 -3.56 13.79
CA ILE A 116 21.42 -4.85 13.26
C ILE A 116 21.86 -4.70 11.81
N LYS A 117 21.08 -4.01 11.00
CA LYS A 117 21.41 -3.69 9.61
C LYS A 117 22.13 -2.34 9.53
N PRO A 118 22.93 -2.09 8.48
CA PRO A 118 23.74 -0.88 8.39
C PRO A 118 22.92 0.40 8.13
N ASP A 119 21.71 0.27 7.59
CA ASP A 119 20.79 1.35 7.25
C ASP A 119 19.87 1.72 8.43
N LEU A 120 19.31 2.92 8.38
CA LEU A 120 18.27 3.33 9.33
C LEU A 120 16.97 2.56 9.03
N ARG A 121 16.35 2.03 10.10
CA ARG A 121 15.11 1.26 10.02
C ARG A 121 14.17 1.66 11.14
N LEU A 122 13.43 2.73 10.89
CA LEU A 122 12.58 3.37 11.87
C LEU A 122 11.13 3.32 11.43
N ARG A 123 10.23 3.20 12.37
CA ARG A 123 8.83 3.54 12.20
C ARG A 123 8.58 4.88 12.85
N LEU A 124 8.12 5.84 12.06
CA LEU A 124 7.83 7.20 12.48
C LEU A 124 6.33 7.42 12.53
N TRP A 125 5.84 7.89 13.69
CA TRP A 125 4.42 8.15 13.89
C TRP A 125 4.19 9.65 13.96
N PHE A 126 3.17 10.12 13.22
CA PHE A 126 2.83 11.53 13.11
C PHE A 126 1.34 11.76 13.30
N TRP A 127 1.00 12.94 13.78
CA TRP A 127 -0.33 13.48 13.69
C TRP A 127 -0.45 14.36 12.45
N LEU A 128 -1.63 14.39 11.82
CA LEU A 128 -1.84 15.06 10.54
C LEU A 128 -2.85 16.19 10.69
N SER A 129 -2.70 17.26 9.89
CA SER A 129 -3.60 18.42 9.88
C SER A 129 -5.00 18.13 9.34
N ARG A 130 -5.16 17.05 8.53
CA ARG A 130 -6.43 16.52 8.07
C ARG A 130 -6.40 15.00 7.95
N PRO A 131 -7.57 14.34 8.01
CA PRO A 131 -7.65 12.91 7.74
C PRO A 131 -7.20 12.60 6.30
N ILE A 132 -6.49 11.48 6.13
CA ILE A 132 -5.96 11.02 4.85
C ILE A 132 -6.19 9.53 4.66
N THR A 133 -6.50 9.12 3.43
CA THR A 133 -6.65 7.71 3.03
C THR A 133 -5.30 7.08 2.72
N GLY A 134 -5.23 5.74 2.72
CA GLY A 134 -4.03 5.01 2.31
C GLY A 134 -3.66 5.26 0.85
N VAL A 135 -4.64 5.50 -0.02
CA VAL A 135 -4.40 5.84 -1.43
C VAL A 135 -3.75 7.22 -1.59
N GLU A 136 -4.23 8.23 -0.85
CA GLU A 136 -3.60 9.55 -0.83
C GLU A 136 -2.17 9.47 -0.27
N LEU A 137 -1.93 8.68 0.79
CA LEU A 137 -0.59 8.45 1.35
C LEU A 137 0.37 7.85 0.32
N LYS A 138 -0.06 6.83 -0.42
CA LYS A 138 0.77 6.21 -1.47
C LYS A 138 1.15 7.19 -2.58
N ARG A 139 0.33 8.21 -2.84
CA ARG A 139 0.63 9.27 -3.80
C ARG A 139 1.59 10.30 -3.22
N TRP A 140 1.29 10.79 -2.01
CA TRP A 140 2.09 11.80 -1.33
C TRP A 140 3.52 11.35 -1.06
N LEU A 141 3.68 10.10 -0.63
CA LEU A 141 4.96 9.51 -0.26
C LEU A 141 5.62 8.72 -1.41
N ARG A 142 5.16 8.92 -2.65
CA ARG A 142 5.76 8.26 -3.82
C ARG A 142 7.22 8.72 -3.98
N GLY A 143 8.14 7.74 -3.99
CA GLY A 143 9.58 7.99 -4.12
C GLY A 143 10.28 8.37 -2.82
N ALA A 144 9.55 8.52 -1.71
CA ALA A 144 10.15 8.61 -0.38
C ALA A 144 10.59 7.21 0.10
N PRO A 145 11.58 7.12 1.02
CA PRO A 145 12.02 5.85 1.61
C PRO A 145 11.00 5.34 2.64
N ALA A 146 9.80 4.99 2.17
CA ALA A 146 8.68 4.56 2.96
C ALA A 146 8.06 3.29 2.34
N ASP A 147 7.81 2.25 3.13
CA ASP A 147 7.08 1.08 2.65
C ASP A 147 5.60 1.44 2.42
N PRO A 148 5.11 1.44 1.18
CA PRO A 148 3.72 1.78 0.89
C PRO A 148 2.72 0.72 1.33
N SER A 149 3.15 -0.48 1.70
CA SER A 149 2.27 -1.56 2.16
C SER A 149 1.59 -1.22 3.49
N ILE A 150 2.30 -0.51 4.38
CA ILE A 150 1.81 -0.12 5.70
C ILE A 150 0.57 0.81 5.64
N PHE A 151 0.31 1.43 4.48
CA PHE A 151 -0.84 2.31 4.27
C PHE A 151 -2.12 1.56 3.91
N ALA A 152 -2.06 0.25 3.70
CA ALA A 152 -3.26 -0.56 3.43
C ALA A 152 -4.05 -0.84 4.71
N ALA A 153 -5.38 -0.86 4.61
CA ALA A 153 -6.27 -1.02 5.77
C ALA A 153 -6.03 -2.30 6.57
N ALA A 154 -5.71 -3.41 5.89
CA ALA A 154 -5.51 -4.72 6.52
C ALA A 154 -4.03 -5.02 6.85
N GLN A 155 -3.10 -4.12 6.53
CA GLN A 155 -1.68 -4.35 6.80
C GLN A 155 -1.39 -4.26 8.29
N ILE A 156 -0.66 -5.26 8.79
CA ILE A 156 -0.20 -5.30 10.18
C ILE A 156 0.93 -4.28 10.38
N ILE A 157 0.80 -3.50 11.43
CA ILE A 157 1.84 -2.62 11.97
C ILE A 157 2.25 -3.24 13.31
N TYR A 158 3.41 -3.90 13.32
CA TYR A 158 3.96 -4.49 14.54
C TYR A 158 4.46 -3.39 15.49
N THR A 159 3.97 -3.39 16.72
CA THR A 159 4.25 -2.35 17.71
C THR A 159 5.06 -2.85 18.91
N ALA A 160 5.16 -4.15 19.10
CA ALA A 160 5.95 -4.73 20.17
C ALA A 160 7.45 -4.58 19.92
N ALA A 161 8.22 -4.50 21.01
CA ALA A 161 9.68 -4.63 20.95
C ALA A 161 10.05 -5.98 20.32
N PRO A 162 11.08 -6.02 19.48
CA PRO A 162 11.55 -7.29 18.91
C PRO A 162 12.14 -8.19 19.98
N ILE A 163 12.01 -9.49 19.78
CA ILE A 163 12.68 -10.51 20.59
C ILE A 163 13.86 -11.01 19.76
N PHE A 164 15.07 -10.91 20.30
CA PHE A 164 16.29 -11.37 19.66
C PHE A 164 16.68 -12.74 20.20
N GLU A 165 16.92 -13.68 19.29
CA GLU A 165 17.47 -14.99 19.62
C GLU A 165 18.90 -15.08 19.08
N GLY A 166 19.86 -15.46 19.93
CA GLY A 166 21.27 -15.63 19.58
C GLY A 166 22.08 -14.34 19.39
N CYS A 167 21.49 -13.16 19.62
CA CYS A 167 22.21 -11.89 19.67
C CYS A 167 21.61 -10.95 20.73
N ALA A 168 22.43 -10.00 21.21
CA ALA A 168 21.96 -8.98 22.15
C ALA A 168 21.25 -7.82 21.41
N ASP A 169 20.24 -7.24 22.05
CA ASP A 169 19.72 -5.95 21.65
C ASP A 169 20.68 -4.85 22.15
N HIS A 170 21.27 -4.11 21.22
CA HIS A 170 22.20 -3.03 21.53
C HIS A 170 21.52 -1.68 21.76
N LEU A 171 20.20 -1.60 21.56
CA LEU A 171 19.46 -0.36 21.75
C LEU A 171 18.91 -0.31 23.19
N PRO A 172 19.26 0.72 23.98
CA PRO A 172 18.75 0.88 25.34
C PRO A 172 17.25 1.18 25.36
N ASN A 173 16.76 1.79 24.29
CA ASN A 173 15.37 2.18 24.10
C ASN A 173 14.96 1.96 22.65
N ARG A 174 13.70 1.58 22.41
CA ARG A 174 13.16 1.39 21.06
C ARG A 174 11.94 2.27 20.75
N LEU A 175 11.53 3.07 21.72
CA LEU A 175 10.43 4.00 21.58
C LEU A 175 10.81 5.35 22.20
N GLU A 176 10.89 6.39 21.39
CA GLU A 176 11.21 7.75 21.82
C GLU A 176 10.34 8.76 21.11
N ARG A 177 10.38 10.03 21.52
CA ARG A 177 9.67 11.11 20.86
C ARG A 177 10.57 12.32 20.64
N ILE A 178 10.43 12.96 19.49
CA ILE A 178 11.02 14.27 19.19
C ILE A 178 9.89 15.29 19.20
N PRO A 179 9.97 16.33 20.02
CA PRO A 179 9.00 17.42 19.97
C PRO A 179 9.17 18.23 18.69
N GLY A 180 8.05 18.80 18.21
CA GLY A 180 8.04 19.60 17.00
C GLY A 180 6.68 20.23 16.71
N ALA A 181 6.41 20.57 15.44
CA ALA A 181 5.10 21.05 15.04
C ALA A 181 4.03 19.97 15.29
N ALA A 182 2.97 20.32 16.00
CA ALA A 182 1.97 19.39 16.50
C ALA A 182 1.26 18.54 15.42
N ALA A 183 1.25 19.00 14.18
CA ALA A 183 0.67 18.26 13.06
C ALA A 183 1.46 18.48 11.76
N VAL A 184 1.63 17.42 11.00
CA VAL A 184 2.18 17.47 9.64
C VAL A 184 1.12 18.06 8.71
N GLN A 185 1.49 19.09 7.95
CA GLN A 185 0.60 19.72 6.99
C GLN A 185 0.40 18.82 5.77
N VAL A 186 -0.78 18.27 5.66
CA VAL A 186 -1.16 17.40 4.52
C VAL A 186 -1.54 18.28 3.32
N PRO A 187 -1.01 18.00 2.10
CA PRO A 187 -1.40 18.71 0.91
C PRO A 187 -2.92 18.70 0.67
N PRO A 188 -3.47 19.69 -0.03
CA PRO A 188 -4.88 19.69 -0.44
C PRO A 188 -5.30 18.39 -1.15
N LYS A 189 -6.57 18.02 -1.04
CA LYS A 189 -7.08 16.77 -1.65
C LYS A 189 -6.90 16.78 -3.18
N GLU A 190 -6.96 17.94 -3.78
CA GLU A 190 -6.83 18.15 -5.23
C GLU A 190 -5.44 17.75 -5.73
N GLU A 191 -4.39 18.05 -4.96
CA GLU A 191 -3.00 17.67 -5.27
C GLU A 191 -2.76 16.15 -5.12
N LEU A 192 -3.48 15.53 -4.20
CA LEU A 192 -3.42 14.08 -3.95
C LEU A 192 -4.50 13.29 -4.70
N ALA A 193 -5.35 13.98 -5.46
CA ALA A 193 -6.32 13.35 -6.35
C ALA A 193 -5.60 12.54 -7.45
N PRO A 194 -6.19 11.47 -8.00
CA PRO A 194 -5.69 10.88 -9.22
C PRO A 194 -5.60 11.98 -10.28
N PRO A 195 -4.57 11.95 -11.14
CA PRO A 195 -4.54 12.86 -12.28
C PRO A 195 -5.91 12.75 -12.95
N ARG A 196 -6.59 13.89 -13.12
CA ARG A 196 -7.83 13.92 -13.89
C ARG A 196 -7.45 13.35 -15.24
N VAL A 197 -7.99 12.19 -15.56
CA VAL A 197 -8.07 11.77 -16.95
C VAL A 197 -8.87 12.89 -17.57
N SER A 198 -8.22 13.75 -18.35
CA SER A 198 -8.91 14.78 -19.09
C SER A 198 -9.95 14.05 -19.92
N GLU A 199 -11.22 14.29 -19.63
CA GLU A 199 -12.35 13.93 -20.51
C GLU A 199 -12.19 14.76 -21.78
N THR A 200 -11.20 14.44 -22.57
CA THR A 200 -10.96 15.10 -23.84
C THR A 200 -10.76 14.03 -24.90
N ARG A 201 -11.79 13.88 -25.57
CA ARG A 201 -12.10 13.29 -26.86
C ARG A 201 -13.00 12.07 -26.74
N ALA A 202 -14.25 12.33 -27.19
CA ALA A 202 -15.04 11.28 -27.73
C ALA A 202 -14.16 10.40 -28.61
N ALA A 203 -14.04 9.13 -28.23
CA ALA A 203 -13.24 8.16 -28.95
C ALA A 203 -13.81 8.09 -30.38
N THR A 204 -13.14 8.73 -31.32
CA THR A 204 -13.30 8.41 -32.73
C THR A 204 -12.89 6.95 -32.84
N LYS A 205 -13.81 6.07 -33.23
CA LYS A 205 -13.51 4.68 -33.52
C LYS A 205 -12.28 4.62 -34.43
N PRO A 206 -11.20 3.94 -34.07
CA PRO A 206 -10.09 3.75 -34.98
C PRO A 206 -10.62 2.94 -36.18
N SER A 207 -10.60 3.54 -37.33
CA SER A 207 -10.91 2.86 -38.61
C SER A 207 -9.71 2.11 -39.16
N ASP A 208 -8.67 1.90 -38.38
CA ASP A 208 -7.37 1.41 -38.83
C ASP A 208 -7.17 -0.07 -38.46
N GLU A 209 -6.98 -0.91 -39.47
CA GLU A 209 -6.60 -2.33 -39.29
C GLU A 209 -5.34 -2.51 -38.42
N ASN A 210 -4.43 -1.53 -38.44
CA ASN A 210 -3.21 -1.56 -37.64
C ASN A 210 -3.46 -1.41 -36.15
N ALA A 211 -4.41 -0.55 -35.75
CA ALA A 211 -4.81 -0.37 -34.35
C ALA A 211 -5.45 -1.65 -33.81
N SER A 212 -6.29 -2.31 -34.61
CA SER A 212 -6.89 -3.59 -34.24
C SER A 212 -5.83 -4.70 -34.10
N ARG A 213 -4.87 -4.81 -35.03
CA ARG A 213 -3.76 -5.77 -34.95
C ARG A 213 -2.91 -5.57 -33.71
N TYR A 214 -2.62 -4.31 -33.36
CA TYR A 214 -1.88 -3.97 -32.14
C TYR A 214 -2.63 -4.44 -30.88
N ALA A 215 -3.92 -4.13 -30.78
CA ALA A 215 -4.73 -4.49 -29.62
C ALA A 215 -4.81 -6.01 -29.41
N TRP A 216 -5.05 -6.76 -30.48
CA TRP A 216 -5.06 -8.23 -30.42
C TRP A 216 -3.68 -8.84 -30.14
N ALA A 217 -2.59 -8.25 -30.64
CA ALA A 217 -1.24 -8.67 -30.28
C ALA A 217 -0.93 -8.40 -28.80
N ALA A 218 -1.35 -7.25 -28.27
CA ALA A 218 -1.20 -6.92 -26.86
C ALA A 218 -1.97 -7.90 -25.97
N LEU A 219 -3.20 -8.27 -26.34
CA LEU A 219 -4.01 -9.26 -25.65
C LEU A 219 -3.34 -10.64 -25.61
N ARG A 220 -2.88 -11.12 -26.77
CA ARG A 220 -2.15 -12.42 -26.84
C ARG A 220 -0.88 -12.43 -26.00
N ASN A 221 -0.08 -11.36 -26.05
CA ASN A 221 1.14 -11.23 -25.26
C ASN A 221 0.85 -11.20 -23.75
N ALA A 222 -0.23 -10.51 -23.35
CA ALA A 222 -0.67 -10.48 -21.96
C ALA A 222 -1.12 -11.88 -21.49
N ALA A 223 -1.92 -12.59 -22.28
CA ALA A 223 -2.34 -13.96 -22.00
C ALA A 223 -1.16 -14.92 -21.87
N ALA A 224 -0.19 -14.85 -22.78
CA ALA A 224 1.02 -15.68 -22.72
C ALA A 224 1.84 -15.43 -21.44
N ARG A 225 1.95 -14.19 -20.98
CA ARG A 225 2.62 -13.85 -19.72
C ARG A 225 1.90 -14.43 -18.50
N VAL A 226 0.57 -14.40 -18.51
CA VAL A 226 -0.25 -14.97 -17.42
C VAL A 226 -0.11 -16.49 -17.40
N ALA A 227 -0.22 -17.15 -18.56
CA ALA A 227 -0.08 -18.61 -18.68
C ALA A 227 1.31 -19.11 -18.25
N GLY A 228 2.37 -18.33 -18.54
CA GLY A 228 3.75 -18.65 -18.14
C GLY A 228 4.14 -18.18 -16.74
N ALA A 229 3.23 -17.61 -15.96
CA ALA A 229 3.56 -17.08 -14.64
C ALA A 229 3.82 -18.18 -13.60
N SER A 230 4.88 -18.02 -12.80
CA SER A 230 5.19 -18.93 -11.68
C SER A 230 4.08 -18.91 -10.62
N VAL A 231 3.98 -19.98 -9.83
CA VAL A 231 2.89 -20.23 -8.86
C VAL A 231 2.55 -18.98 -8.02
N ASN A 232 3.55 -18.31 -7.47
CA ASN A 232 3.35 -17.15 -6.61
C ASN A 232 3.12 -15.83 -7.37
N LYS A 233 3.21 -15.84 -8.71
CA LYS A 233 3.06 -14.65 -9.57
C LYS A 233 1.81 -14.67 -10.45
N ARG A 234 1.04 -15.76 -10.47
CA ARG A 234 -0.13 -15.93 -11.34
C ARG A 234 -1.17 -14.82 -11.16
N HIS A 235 -1.63 -14.63 -9.92
CA HIS A 235 -2.62 -13.60 -9.59
C HIS A 235 -2.11 -12.18 -9.88
N PRO A 236 -0.95 -11.72 -9.35
CA PRO A 236 -0.47 -10.37 -9.60
C PRO A 236 -0.17 -10.12 -11.08
N THR A 237 0.32 -11.11 -11.84
CA THR A 237 0.53 -10.97 -13.29
C THR A 237 -0.79 -10.81 -14.03
N CYS A 238 -1.79 -11.63 -13.73
CA CYS A 238 -3.11 -11.53 -14.35
C CYS A 238 -3.73 -10.14 -14.08
N LEU A 239 -3.68 -9.68 -12.85
CA LEU A 239 -4.18 -8.36 -12.45
C LEU A 239 -3.45 -7.22 -13.18
N GLU A 240 -2.13 -7.25 -13.22
CA GLU A 240 -1.32 -6.25 -13.90
C GLU A 240 -1.64 -6.17 -15.40
N GLN A 241 -1.68 -7.33 -16.07
CA GLN A 241 -1.98 -7.38 -17.50
C GLN A 241 -3.40 -6.89 -17.79
N SER A 242 -4.39 -7.27 -16.98
CA SER A 242 -5.78 -6.80 -17.12
C SER A 242 -5.89 -5.28 -16.98
N ARG A 243 -5.21 -4.70 -16.00
CA ARG A 243 -5.16 -3.23 -15.80
C ARG A 243 -4.49 -2.49 -16.96
N ARG A 244 -3.49 -3.11 -17.59
CA ARG A 244 -2.84 -2.56 -18.79
C ARG A 244 -3.74 -2.60 -20.02
N LEU A 245 -4.54 -3.65 -20.16
CA LEU A 245 -5.47 -3.84 -21.28
C LEU A 245 -6.69 -2.94 -21.15
N ALA A 246 -7.07 -2.47 -19.97
CA ALA A 246 -8.22 -1.62 -19.75
C ALA A 246 -8.22 -0.39 -20.67
N ARG A 247 -7.08 0.23 -20.92
CA ARG A 247 -6.94 1.36 -21.83
C ARG A 247 -7.31 1.05 -23.30
N LEU A 248 -7.09 -0.20 -23.73
CA LEU A 248 -7.47 -0.65 -25.07
C LEU A 248 -8.98 -0.91 -25.16
N VAL A 249 -9.58 -1.32 -24.03
CA VAL A 249 -11.04 -1.44 -23.91
C VAL A 249 -11.70 -0.04 -23.90
N GLU A 250 -11.13 0.90 -23.14
CA GLU A 250 -11.58 2.31 -23.11
C GLU A 250 -11.47 2.97 -24.49
N ALA A 251 -10.42 2.63 -25.26
CA ALA A 251 -10.25 3.10 -26.63
C ALA A 251 -11.15 2.38 -27.66
N GLY A 252 -11.95 1.39 -27.24
CA GLY A 252 -12.84 0.61 -28.12
C GLY A 252 -12.12 -0.36 -29.06
N MET A 253 -10.83 -0.67 -28.82
CA MET A 253 -10.03 -1.58 -29.65
C MET A 253 -10.19 -3.04 -29.24
N LEU A 254 -10.62 -3.31 -28.00
CA LEU A 254 -10.97 -4.62 -27.44
C LEU A 254 -12.29 -4.50 -26.71
N THR A 255 -13.01 -5.59 -26.55
CA THR A 255 -14.14 -5.66 -25.65
C THR A 255 -13.70 -6.13 -24.26
N ALA A 256 -14.45 -5.77 -23.23
CA ALA A 256 -14.23 -6.28 -21.89
C ALA A 256 -14.37 -7.83 -21.84
N SER A 257 -15.20 -8.40 -22.70
CA SER A 257 -15.37 -9.85 -22.83
C SER A 257 -14.10 -10.51 -23.37
N ASP A 258 -13.50 -9.95 -24.43
CA ASP A 258 -12.25 -10.50 -25.02
C ASP A 258 -11.14 -10.59 -23.95
N VAL A 259 -11.01 -9.56 -23.12
CA VAL A 259 -9.99 -9.54 -22.07
C VAL A 259 -10.31 -10.55 -20.96
N LYS A 260 -11.57 -10.62 -20.50
CA LYS A 260 -11.99 -11.59 -19.48
C LYS A 260 -11.78 -13.03 -19.92
N ASP A 261 -12.19 -13.36 -21.13
CA ASP A 261 -12.08 -14.70 -21.69
C ASP A 261 -10.61 -15.12 -21.88
N ALA A 262 -9.78 -14.23 -22.42
CA ALA A 262 -8.36 -14.49 -22.59
C ALA A 262 -7.62 -14.64 -21.26
N MET A 263 -7.93 -13.81 -20.25
CA MET A 263 -7.30 -13.90 -18.93
C MET A 263 -7.78 -15.14 -18.15
N GLY A 264 -9.05 -15.49 -18.27
CA GLY A 264 -9.62 -16.71 -17.71
C GLY A 264 -8.92 -17.95 -18.24
N GLU A 265 -8.81 -18.05 -19.57
CA GLU A 265 -8.12 -19.16 -20.23
C GLU A 265 -6.64 -19.22 -19.87
N ALA A 266 -5.95 -18.07 -19.88
CA ALA A 266 -4.52 -18.00 -19.55
C ALA A 266 -4.24 -18.42 -18.10
N LEU A 267 -5.10 -18.03 -17.15
CA LEU A 267 -4.95 -18.39 -15.74
C LEU A 267 -5.28 -19.87 -15.52
N TYR A 268 -6.24 -20.43 -16.27
CA TYR A 268 -6.53 -21.86 -16.28
C TYR A 268 -5.31 -22.67 -16.77
N GLN A 269 -4.66 -22.27 -17.86
CA GLN A 269 -3.43 -22.88 -18.34
C GLN A 269 -2.28 -22.77 -17.33
N ALA A 270 -2.26 -21.71 -16.52
CA ALA A 270 -1.32 -21.56 -15.41
C ALA A 270 -1.66 -22.45 -14.19
N GLY A 271 -2.74 -23.22 -14.20
CA GLY A 271 -3.15 -24.14 -13.14
C GLY A 271 -3.98 -23.49 -12.02
N LYS A 272 -4.81 -22.54 -12.37
CA LYS A 272 -5.87 -21.93 -11.53
C LYS A 272 -7.24 -22.20 -12.17
N THR A 273 -8.33 -21.62 -11.64
CA THR A 273 -9.63 -21.73 -12.28
C THR A 273 -9.86 -20.62 -13.31
N ARG A 274 -10.68 -20.91 -14.33
CA ARG A 274 -11.03 -19.91 -15.34
C ARG A 274 -11.84 -18.76 -14.74
N GLU A 275 -12.72 -19.07 -13.81
CA GLU A 275 -13.56 -18.11 -13.08
C GLU A 275 -12.71 -17.13 -12.28
N GLU A 276 -11.63 -17.57 -11.62
CA GLU A 276 -10.68 -16.70 -10.93
C GLU A 276 -10.04 -15.72 -11.91
N GLY A 277 -9.62 -16.17 -13.08
CA GLY A 277 -9.04 -15.33 -14.11
C GLY A 277 -10.02 -14.26 -14.61
N ILE A 278 -11.27 -14.63 -14.84
CA ILE A 278 -12.35 -13.73 -15.24
C ILE A 278 -12.62 -12.67 -14.15
N ALA A 279 -12.68 -13.08 -12.89
CA ALA A 279 -12.91 -12.17 -11.77
C ALA A 279 -11.78 -11.15 -11.60
N ILE A 280 -10.51 -11.61 -11.68
CA ILE A 280 -9.33 -10.73 -11.65
C ILE A 280 -9.34 -9.75 -12.81
N ALA A 281 -9.66 -10.22 -14.02
CA ALA A 281 -9.74 -9.38 -15.20
C ALA A 281 -10.85 -8.32 -15.07
N ALA A 282 -12.01 -8.70 -14.58
CA ALA A 282 -13.11 -7.77 -14.34
C ALA A 282 -12.71 -6.65 -13.37
N TRP A 283 -12.04 -7.02 -12.28
CA TRP A 283 -11.53 -6.04 -11.32
C TRP A 283 -10.43 -5.15 -11.94
N GLY A 284 -9.49 -5.74 -12.68
CA GLY A 284 -8.40 -5.03 -13.35
C GLY A 284 -8.90 -4.01 -14.38
N LEU A 285 -9.94 -4.36 -15.14
CA LEU A 285 -10.58 -3.47 -16.10
C LEU A 285 -11.30 -2.28 -15.44
N ALA A 286 -11.90 -2.50 -14.27
CA ALA A 286 -12.52 -1.44 -13.47
C ALA A 286 -11.50 -0.50 -12.79
N HIS A 287 -10.21 -0.90 -12.73
CA HIS A 287 -9.14 -0.15 -12.07
C HIS A 287 -7.92 -0.03 -12.98
N PRO A 288 -8.01 0.73 -14.10
CA PRO A 288 -6.96 0.80 -15.10
C PRO A 288 -5.62 1.30 -14.53
N SER A 289 -4.51 0.87 -15.15
CA SER A 289 -3.19 1.42 -14.83
C SER A 289 -3.04 2.79 -15.50
N THR A 290 -2.40 3.73 -14.80
CA THR A 290 -2.04 5.04 -15.36
C THR A 290 -0.92 4.87 -16.38
N GLY A 291 -1.24 4.89 -17.66
CA GLY A 291 -0.28 4.84 -18.77
C GLY A 291 -0.94 5.33 -20.06
N GLN A 292 -0.21 6.08 -20.87
CA GLN A 292 -0.69 6.49 -22.19
C GLN A 292 -0.52 5.38 -23.21
N LEU A 293 -1.40 5.32 -24.22
CA LEU A 293 -1.18 4.49 -25.39
C LEU A 293 0.04 5.00 -26.17
N PRO A 294 0.84 4.14 -26.81
CA PRO A 294 1.94 4.57 -27.65
C PRO A 294 1.48 5.54 -28.73
N GLU A 295 2.32 6.53 -29.06
CA GLU A 295 2.07 7.43 -30.20
C GLU A 295 2.00 6.59 -31.48
N GLY A 296 0.94 6.82 -32.30
CA GLY A 296 0.67 6.08 -33.52
C GLY A 296 -0.37 4.95 -33.40
N VAL A 297 -0.89 4.67 -32.20
CA VAL A 297 -1.98 3.70 -31.93
C VAL A 297 -3.29 4.45 -31.59
N ARG A 298 -3.33 5.75 -31.84
CA ARG A 298 -4.51 6.60 -31.60
C ARG A 298 -5.37 6.73 -32.84
#